data_ce2e78d1d7622a2bd2331863c1678dac
#
_entry.id   ce2e78d1d7622a2bd2331863c1678dac
#
_cell.length_a   1.000
_cell.length_b   1.000
_cell.length_c   1.000
_cell.angle_alpha   90.00
_cell.angle_beta   90.00
_cell.angle_gamma   90.00
#
_symmetry.space_group_name_H-M   'P 1'
#
loop_
_entity.id
_entity.type
_entity.pdbx_description
1 polymer ?
#
loop_
_entity_poly.entity_id
_entity_poly.type
_entity_poly.pdbx_seq_one_letter_code
_entity_poly.pdbx_strand_id
1 'polypeptide(L)'
;MMHFRCLWVIGCLWFPLMGWAAPAPPAHVAQLSAGQQQWLAQHNELRVGLVLQAPFAQYDRRLQRLSGANVELMKLLAKTLNVELSWRNFQDLAQLETAVREGEVDIAPGLSQTPSALRLWQFSDPY
;
A
#
# COMPACT_ATOMS: atom_id res chain seq x y z
N MET A 1 12.11 -73.38 39.74
CA MET A 1 13.08 -72.71 38.91
C MET A 1 12.40 -72.23 37.64
N MET A 2 11.88 -71.04 37.63
CA MET A 2 11.32 -70.48 36.42
C MET A 2 11.51 -68.96 36.50
N HIS A 3 12.41 -68.42 35.65
CA HIS A 3 12.77 -67.04 35.58
C HIS A 3 11.74 -66.33 34.72
N PHE A 4 10.92 -65.45 35.33
CA PHE A 4 9.99 -64.59 34.64
C PHE A 4 10.69 -63.23 34.33
N ARG A 5 11.11 -63.05 33.09
CA ARG A 5 11.69 -61.78 32.58
C ARG A 5 10.55 -60.87 32.15
N CYS A 6 10.23 -59.86 32.98
CA CYS A 6 9.37 -58.76 32.58
C CYS A 6 10.12 -57.82 31.63
N LEU A 7 9.72 -57.80 30.34
CA LEU A 7 10.12 -56.81 29.36
C LEU A 7 9.19 -55.60 29.50
N TRP A 8 9.74 -54.51 30.01
CA TRP A 8 9.08 -53.20 29.96
C TRP A 8 9.30 -52.60 28.57
N VAL A 9 8.25 -52.53 27.77
CA VAL A 9 8.25 -51.80 26.49
C VAL A 9 7.84 -50.38 26.80
N ILE A 10 8.82 -49.46 26.78
CA ILE A 10 8.58 -48.04 26.88
C ILE A 10 8.15 -47.56 25.50
N GLY A 11 6.82 -47.41 25.33
CA GLY A 11 6.23 -46.78 24.13
C GLY A 11 6.45 -45.27 24.16
N CYS A 12 7.42 -44.78 23.40
CA CYS A 12 7.53 -43.36 23.11
C CYS A 12 6.35 -42.90 22.27
N LEU A 13 5.38 -42.28 22.89
CA LEU A 13 4.34 -41.55 22.17
C LEU A 13 4.97 -40.30 21.50
N TRP A 14 5.27 -40.47 20.24
CA TRP A 14 5.60 -39.33 19.38
C TRP A 14 4.30 -38.60 19.01
N PHE A 15 3.99 -37.55 19.74
CA PHE A 15 2.92 -36.62 19.39
C PHE A 15 3.44 -35.70 18.27
N PRO A 16 2.93 -35.74 17.05
CA PRO A 16 3.24 -34.72 16.07
C PRO A 16 2.55 -33.42 16.49
N LEU A 17 3.32 -32.37 16.84
CA LEU A 17 2.81 -31.00 16.92
C LEU A 17 2.34 -30.60 15.51
N MET A 18 1.08 -30.83 15.22
CA MET A 18 0.41 -30.18 14.11
C MET A 18 0.33 -28.69 14.43
N GLY A 19 1.33 -27.93 13.93
CA GLY A 19 1.25 -26.50 13.94
C GLY A 19 0.05 -26.04 13.10
N TRP A 20 -0.97 -25.53 13.75
CA TRP A 20 -2.04 -24.78 13.11
C TRP A 20 -1.44 -23.51 12.53
N ALA A 21 -1.01 -23.57 11.27
CA ALA A 21 -0.78 -22.36 10.50
C ALA A 21 -2.15 -21.70 10.31
N ALA A 22 -2.39 -20.59 11.01
CA ALA A 22 -3.57 -19.77 10.77
C ALA A 22 -3.57 -19.37 9.28
N PRO A 23 -4.69 -19.52 8.56
CA PRO A 23 -4.78 -19.06 7.18
C PRO A 23 -4.46 -17.57 7.16
N ALA A 24 -3.49 -17.17 6.33
CA ALA A 24 -3.21 -15.77 6.09
C ALA A 24 -4.51 -15.09 5.63
N PRO A 25 -4.84 -13.88 6.15
CA PRO A 25 -6.02 -13.17 5.68
C PRO A 25 -5.92 -13.02 4.16
N PRO A 26 -7.05 -13.19 3.44
CA PRO A 26 -7.04 -13.04 1.99
C PRO A 26 -6.51 -11.64 1.67
N ALA A 27 -5.45 -11.57 0.86
CA ALA A 27 -5.00 -10.32 0.30
C ALA A 27 -6.21 -9.75 -0.48
N HIS A 28 -6.80 -8.66 0.00
CA HIS A 28 -7.81 -7.92 -0.73
C HIS A 28 -7.11 -7.29 -1.93
N VAL A 29 -6.96 -8.07 -2.99
CA VAL A 29 -6.57 -7.54 -4.28
C VAL A 29 -7.74 -6.67 -4.72
N ALA A 30 -7.52 -5.36 -4.84
CA ALA A 30 -8.52 -4.45 -5.35
C ALA A 30 -9.00 -4.98 -6.71
N GLN A 31 -10.26 -5.42 -6.77
CA GLN A 31 -10.85 -5.90 -8.01
C GLN A 31 -11.22 -4.68 -8.85
N LEU A 32 -10.35 -4.33 -9.78
CA LEU A 32 -10.60 -3.26 -10.73
C LEU A 32 -11.67 -3.70 -11.74
N SER A 33 -12.61 -2.82 -12.02
CA SER A 33 -13.57 -3.00 -13.10
C SER A 33 -12.88 -3.06 -14.47
N ALA A 34 -13.51 -3.64 -15.47
CA ALA A 34 -12.95 -3.72 -16.82
C ALA A 34 -12.58 -2.33 -17.39
N GLY A 35 -13.40 -1.31 -17.12
CA GLY A 35 -13.12 0.08 -17.53
C GLY A 35 -11.88 0.67 -16.84
N GLN A 36 -11.69 0.39 -15.55
CA GLN A 36 -10.51 0.83 -14.80
C GLN A 36 -9.25 0.13 -15.31
N GLN A 37 -9.32 -1.17 -15.60
CA GLN A 37 -8.20 -1.92 -16.18
C GLN A 37 -7.82 -1.38 -17.56
N GLN A 38 -8.81 -1.08 -18.40
CA GLN A 38 -8.57 -0.50 -19.71
C GLN A 38 -7.95 0.90 -19.61
N TRP A 39 -8.41 1.72 -18.67
CA TRP A 39 -7.85 3.04 -18.43
C TRP A 39 -6.38 2.94 -18.00
N LEU A 40 -6.05 2.06 -17.03
CA LEU A 40 -4.67 1.84 -16.59
C LEU A 40 -3.77 1.30 -17.73
N ALA A 41 -4.29 0.46 -18.59
CA ALA A 41 -3.53 -0.04 -19.76
C ALA A 41 -3.15 1.08 -20.74
N GLN A 42 -3.93 2.16 -20.79
CA GLN A 42 -3.65 3.34 -21.62
C GLN A 42 -2.84 4.40 -20.88
N HIS A 43 -2.84 4.36 -19.53
CA HIS A 43 -2.17 5.31 -18.64
C HIS A 43 -1.25 4.54 -17.70
N ASN A 44 -0.12 4.09 -18.22
CA ASN A 44 0.87 3.30 -17.48
C ASN A 44 1.67 4.12 -16.45
N GLU A 45 1.51 5.44 -16.43
CA GLU A 45 2.12 6.39 -15.50
C GLU A 45 1.04 7.18 -14.76
N LEU A 46 1.14 7.25 -13.42
CA LEU A 46 0.30 8.08 -12.58
C LEU A 46 1.08 9.27 -12.05
N ARG A 47 0.57 10.48 -12.28
CA ARG A 47 1.17 11.72 -11.80
C ARG A 47 0.68 12.00 -10.37
N VAL A 48 1.59 11.84 -9.41
CA VAL A 48 1.31 11.99 -7.98
C VAL A 48 1.70 13.39 -7.52
N GLY A 49 0.71 14.16 -7.04
CA GLY A 49 0.93 15.47 -6.41
C GLY A 49 1.17 15.33 -4.91
N LEU A 50 2.26 15.89 -4.41
CA LEU A 50 2.61 15.89 -3.00
C LEU A 50 2.84 17.31 -2.48
N VAL A 51 2.18 17.65 -1.38
CA VAL A 51 2.59 18.78 -0.54
C VAL A 51 3.65 18.28 0.43
N LEU A 52 4.85 18.90 0.41
CA LEU A 52 5.96 18.46 1.25
C LEU A 52 5.71 18.84 2.71
N GLN A 53 5.37 17.86 3.52
CA GLN A 53 5.12 17.96 4.96
C GLN A 53 5.62 16.72 5.69
N ALA A 54 6.67 16.84 6.46
CA ALA A 54 7.17 15.75 7.30
C ALA A 54 6.15 15.40 8.42
N PRO A 55 5.98 14.13 8.76
CA PRO A 55 6.68 12.94 8.28
C PRO A 55 6.02 12.27 7.04
N PHE A 56 4.96 12.86 6.49
CA PHE A 56 4.13 12.26 5.45
C PHE A 56 4.79 12.29 4.07
N ALA A 57 5.41 13.43 3.72
CA ALA A 57 6.19 13.59 2.50
C ALA A 57 7.35 14.56 2.74
N GLN A 58 8.56 14.15 2.42
CA GLN A 58 9.76 14.97 2.57
C GLN A 58 10.77 14.66 1.47
N TYR A 59 11.53 15.68 1.06
CA TYR A 59 12.57 15.53 0.06
C TYR A 59 13.95 15.75 0.70
N ASP A 60 14.77 14.70 0.72
CA ASP A 60 16.16 14.80 1.14
C ASP A 60 17.03 15.28 -0.03
N ARG A 61 17.46 16.56 0.05
CA ARG A 61 18.28 17.19 -0.99
C ARG A 61 19.66 16.54 -1.13
N ARG A 62 20.19 15.97 -0.05
CA ARG A 62 21.52 15.35 -0.04
C ARG A 62 21.51 13.99 -0.73
N LEU A 63 20.46 13.22 -0.48
CA LEU A 63 20.26 11.90 -1.08
C LEU A 63 19.43 11.96 -2.37
N GLN A 64 18.93 13.13 -2.73
CA GLN A 64 18.01 13.35 -3.85
C GLN A 64 16.85 12.35 -3.84
N ARG A 65 16.31 12.10 -2.64
CA ARG A 65 15.29 11.08 -2.43
C ARG A 65 14.05 11.63 -1.77
N LEU A 66 12.91 11.27 -2.36
CA LEU A 66 11.60 11.48 -1.77
C LEU A 66 11.30 10.33 -0.78
N SER A 67 10.77 10.65 0.41
CA SER A 67 10.43 9.70 1.46
C SER A 67 9.25 10.19 2.30
N GLY A 68 8.67 9.30 3.10
CA GLY A 68 7.54 9.59 3.99
C GLY A 68 6.39 8.61 3.78
N ALA A 69 5.43 8.62 4.72
CA ALA A 69 4.32 7.66 4.73
C ALA A 69 3.51 7.68 3.42
N ASN A 70 3.17 8.86 2.92
CA ASN A 70 2.42 9.01 1.67
C ASN A 70 3.22 8.53 0.45
N VAL A 71 4.53 8.71 0.47
CA VAL A 71 5.41 8.26 -0.62
C VAL A 71 5.46 6.73 -0.68
N GLU A 72 5.62 6.09 0.48
CA GLU A 72 5.67 4.62 0.55
C GLU A 72 4.31 4.00 0.22
N LEU A 73 3.20 4.62 0.66
CA LEU A 73 1.85 4.20 0.29
C LEU A 73 1.64 4.23 -1.23
N MET A 74 2.04 5.32 -1.89
CA MET A 74 1.91 5.44 -3.34
C MET A 74 2.77 4.42 -4.09
N LYS A 75 3.98 4.14 -3.62
CA LYS A 75 4.83 3.08 -4.20
C LYS A 75 4.19 1.70 -4.09
N LEU A 76 3.56 1.41 -2.95
CA LEU A 76 2.85 0.15 -2.75
C LEU A 76 1.65 0.04 -3.69
N LEU A 77 0.86 1.12 -3.82
CA LEU A 77 -0.27 1.20 -4.74
C LEU A 77 0.18 0.98 -6.19
N ALA A 78 1.22 1.69 -6.63
CA ALA A 78 1.77 1.55 -7.98
C ALA A 78 2.22 0.13 -8.30
N LYS A 79 2.88 -0.52 -7.33
CA LYS A 79 3.27 -1.93 -7.46
C LYS A 79 2.05 -2.85 -7.60
N THR A 80 0.98 -2.58 -6.85
CA THR A 80 -0.25 -3.37 -6.90
C THR A 80 -0.99 -3.19 -8.23
N LEU A 81 -1.00 -1.97 -8.76
CA LEU A 81 -1.65 -1.62 -10.02
C LEU A 81 -0.77 -1.84 -11.25
N ASN A 82 0.51 -2.17 -11.05
CA ASN A 82 1.52 -2.32 -12.11
C ASN A 82 1.64 -1.07 -13.00
N VAL A 83 1.77 0.11 -12.37
CA VAL A 83 1.94 1.40 -13.02
C VAL A 83 3.20 2.09 -12.53
N GLU A 84 3.74 3.03 -13.31
CA GLU A 84 4.82 3.90 -12.91
C GLU A 84 4.31 5.15 -12.18
N LEU A 85 5.16 5.78 -11.36
CA LEU A 85 4.82 7.01 -10.67
C LEU A 85 5.69 8.16 -11.16
N SER A 86 5.04 9.25 -11.50
CA SER A 86 5.68 10.56 -11.74
C SER A 86 5.36 11.50 -10.58
N TRP A 87 6.38 12.03 -9.95
CA TRP A 87 6.25 12.84 -8.74
C TRP A 87 6.23 14.32 -9.05
N ARG A 88 5.20 15.02 -8.56
CA ARG A 88 5.06 16.47 -8.60
C ARG A 88 5.03 17.02 -7.18
N ASN A 89 6.04 17.80 -6.78
CA ASN A 89 6.16 18.36 -5.44
C ASN A 89 5.68 19.81 -5.42
N PHE A 90 4.80 20.12 -4.49
CA PHE A 90 4.23 21.46 -4.29
C PHE A 90 4.59 21.99 -2.90
N GLN A 91 4.71 23.31 -2.78
CA GLN A 91 5.02 23.93 -1.50
C GLN A 91 3.79 24.06 -0.60
N ASP A 92 2.61 24.20 -1.22
CA ASP A 92 1.35 24.36 -0.52
C ASP A 92 0.18 23.73 -1.29
N LEU A 93 -0.97 23.67 -0.63
CA LEU A 93 -2.18 23.09 -1.18
C LEU A 93 -2.73 23.90 -2.37
N ALA A 94 -2.58 25.22 -2.37
CA ALA A 94 -3.11 26.08 -3.43
C ALA A 94 -2.43 25.81 -4.78
N GLN A 95 -1.11 25.59 -4.76
CA GLN A 95 -0.36 25.20 -5.95
C GLN A 95 -0.78 23.81 -6.45
N LEU A 96 -0.97 22.85 -5.53
CA LEU A 96 -1.47 21.52 -5.88
C LEU A 96 -2.87 21.60 -6.50
N GLU A 97 -3.79 22.37 -5.91
CA GLU A 97 -5.14 22.54 -6.44
C GLU A 97 -5.15 23.17 -7.84
N THR A 98 -4.24 24.09 -8.12
CA THR A 98 -4.08 24.68 -9.45
C THR A 98 -3.64 23.62 -10.46
N ALA A 99 -2.60 22.85 -10.12
CA ALA A 99 -2.09 21.77 -10.98
C ALA A 99 -3.15 20.69 -11.26
N VAL A 100 -4.04 20.43 -10.30
CA VAL A 100 -5.16 19.50 -10.51
C VAL A 100 -6.18 20.05 -11.49
N ARG A 101 -6.54 21.34 -11.38
CA ARG A 101 -7.46 21.99 -12.34
C ARG A 101 -6.89 22.02 -13.75
N GLU A 102 -5.58 22.11 -13.88
CA GLU A 102 -4.84 22.09 -15.13
C GLU A 102 -4.62 20.67 -15.67
N GLY A 103 -5.04 19.65 -14.91
CA GLY A 103 -4.88 18.25 -15.29
C GLY A 103 -3.45 17.74 -15.24
N GLU A 104 -2.59 18.35 -14.43
CA GLU A 104 -1.19 17.94 -14.27
C GLU A 104 -0.97 16.86 -13.22
N VAL A 105 -1.99 16.57 -12.39
CA VAL A 105 -1.95 15.62 -11.27
C VAL A 105 -3.15 14.69 -11.36
N ASP A 106 -2.91 13.40 -11.23
CA ASP A 106 -3.93 12.36 -11.26
C ASP A 106 -4.36 11.94 -9.85
N ILE A 107 -3.43 11.91 -8.90
CA ILE A 107 -3.66 11.47 -7.53
C ILE A 107 -2.85 12.29 -6.53
N ALA A 108 -3.46 12.59 -5.37
CA ALA A 108 -2.77 13.27 -4.28
C ALA A 108 -3.10 12.61 -2.93
N PRO A 109 -2.13 11.98 -2.25
CA PRO A 109 -2.34 11.35 -0.96
C PRO A 109 -2.30 12.35 0.19
N GLY A 110 -2.99 12.01 1.29
CA GLY A 110 -2.92 12.75 2.56
C GLY A 110 -3.69 14.07 2.58
N LEU A 111 -4.68 14.22 1.69
CA LEU A 111 -5.57 15.38 1.70
C LEU A 111 -6.78 15.15 2.63
N SER A 112 -7.15 16.18 3.38
CA SER A 112 -8.35 16.15 4.21
C SER A 112 -9.61 16.44 3.39
N GLN A 113 -10.68 15.72 3.69
CA GLN A 113 -11.99 15.96 3.11
C GLN A 113 -12.59 17.24 3.70
N THR A 114 -12.61 18.30 2.94
CA THR A 114 -13.30 19.54 3.28
C THR A 114 -14.41 19.83 2.26
N PRO A 115 -15.44 20.63 2.59
CA PRO A 115 -16.49 20.97 1.62
C PRO A 115 -15.96 21.62 0.32
N SER A 116 -14.87 22.37 0.41
CA SER A 116 -14.20 22.96 -0.76
C SER A 116 -13.43 21.90 -1.56
N ALA A 117 -12.73 21.01 -0.88
CA ALA A 117 -11.96 19.94 -1.51
C ALA A 117 -12.85 18.94 -2.28
N LEU A 118 -14.05 18.64 -1.75
CA LEU A 118 -15.02 17.74 -2.41
C LEU A 118 -15.55 18.25 -3.76
N ARG A 119 -15.36 19.53 -4.06
CA ARG A 119 -15.70 20.10 -5.38
C ARG A 119 -14.65 19.84 -6.44
N LEU A 120 -13.41 19.58 -6.02
CA LEU A 120 -12.25 19.42 -6.89
C LEU A 120 -11.75 17.98 -6.94
N TRP A 121 -11.89 17.27 -5.82
CA TRP A 121 -11.34 15.94 -5.61
C TRP A 121 -12.41 14.88 -5.44
N GLN A 122 -12.14 13.70 -5.96
CA GLN A 122 -12.82 12.48 -5.57
C GLN A 122 -11.96 11.76 -4.52
N PHE A 123 -12.51 11.48 -3.36
CA PHE A 123 -11.80 10.85 -2.26
C PHE A 123 -12.06 9.34 -2.23
N SER A 124 -11.03 8.59 -1.86
CA SER A 124 -11.16 7.19 -1.42
C SER A 124 -11.71 7.12 0.00
N ASP A 125 -11.98 5.92 0.49
CA ASP A 125 -12.19 5.71 1.90
C ASP A 125 -10.94 6.10 2.70
N PRO A 126 -11.10 6.60 3.96
CA PRO A 126 -9.98 6.93 4.83
C PRO A 126 -9.14 5.69 5.17
N TYR A 127 -7.85 5.87 5.29
CA TYR A 127 -6.89 4.83 5.67
C TYR A 127 -6.07 5.21 6.90
#